data_767a5dd3779969080109779e37b6ddaa
#
_entry.id   767a5dd3779969080109779e37b6ddaa
#
_cell.length_a   1.000
_cell.length_b   1.000
_cell.length_c   1.000
_cell.angle_alpha   90.00
_cell.angle_beta   90.00
_cell.angle_gamma   90.00
#
_symmetry.space_group_name_H-M   'P 1'
#
loop_
_entity.id
_entity.type
_entity.pdbx_description
1 polymer ?
#
loop_
_entity_poly.entity_id
_entity_poly.type
_entity_poly.pdbx_seq_one_letter_code
_entity_poly.pdbx_strand_id
1 'polypeptide(L)'
;MIKYPLPAIGAMGEKSAVELFSSWAEMGKDEGMETGHSPSVEFMISKAIPRLSEGFSAIDVGCGNGWAVRRLRAYDGCRGCAGVDGSESMIEKARSIDPEGNYACQRLPDWQPESKVDLVITMEFMYYLEDPLAFLSTLNRHWLKEGGIIAIGIDHYVENPVSISWPDSLGVPMVTMSIQEWVEGLEDAGFSGVEHHQTGAREDWGGTLVLLGRK
;
A
#
# COMPACT_ATOMS: atom_id res chain seq x y z
N MET A 1 -20.21 -4.61 7.28
CA MET A 1 -20.35 -3.27 7.90
C MET A 1 -19.17 -2.47 7.41
N ILE A 2 -19.39 -1.41 6.63
CA ILE A 2 -18.31 -0.56 6.06
C ILE A 2 -17.48 -0.06 7.23
N LYS A 3 -16.18 -0.29 7.23
CA LYS A 3 -15.26 0.10 8.33
C LYS A 3 -15.22 1.62 8.58
N TYR A 4 -15.64 2.40 7.57
CA TYR A 4 -15.69 3.88 7.66
C TYR A 4 -17.03 4.38 7.13
N PRO A 5 -17.75 5.28 7.86
CA PRO A 5 -18.92 5.94 7.29
C PRO A 5 -18.46 6.83 6.13
N LEU A 6 -18.99 6.58 4.94
CA LEU A 6 -18.76 7.45 3.79
C LEU A 6 -19.32 8.85 4.08
N PRO A 7 -18.61 9.93 3.72
CA PRO A 7 -19.15 11.27 3.85
C PRO A 7 -20.36 11.44 2.91
N ALA A 8 -21.32 12.26 3.33
CA ALA A 8 -22.48 12.59 2.50
C ALA A 8 -22.02 13.25 1.18
N ILE A 9 -22.56 12.76 0.05
CA ILE A 9 -22.24 13.21 -1.30
C ILE A 9 -22.65 14.69 -1.47
N GLY A 10 -21.67 15.58 -1.45
CA GLY A 10 -21.80 16.91 -2.06
C GLY A 10 -21.14 16.83 -3.43
N ALA A 11 -21.72 17.47 -4.46
CA ALA A 11 -21.12 17.59 -5.78
C ALA A 11 -19.79 18.37 -5.68
N MET A 12 -18.70 17.63 -5.47
CA MET A 12 -17.33 18.17 -5.45
C MET A 12 -16.60 17.63 -6.67
N GLY A 13 -15.79 18.45 -7.32
CA GLY A 13 -14.92 18.02 -8.40
C GLY A 13 -14.02 16.87 -7.95
N GLU A 14 -13.49 16.12 -8.92
CA GLU A 14 -12.58 15.00 -8.65
C GLU A 14 -11.41 15.47 -7.77
N LYS A 15 -11.26 14.85 -6.61
CA LYS A 15 -10.12 15.06 -5.70
C LYS A 15 -9.02 14.08 -6.02
N SER A 16 -7.78 14.48 -5.88
CA SER A 16 -6.68 13.53 -5.87
C SER A 16 -6.69 12.70 -4.57
N ALA A 17 -6.15 11.50 -4.62
CA ALA A 17 -5.95 10.67 -3.41
C ALA A 17 -5.16 11.44 -2.33
N VAL A 18 -4.13 12.19 -2.73
CA VAL A 18 -3.32 13.01 -1.82
C VAL A 18 -4.17 14.02 -1.05
N GLU A 19 -5.09 14.73 -1.73
CA GLU A 19 -5.98 15.70 -1.08
C GLU A 19 -6.96 15.03 -0.12
N LEU A 20 -7.52 13.87 -0.51
CA LEU A 20 -8.40 13.09 0.36
C LEU A 20 -7.69 12.67 1.64
N PHE A 21 -6.52 12.03 1.52
CA PHE A 21 -5.78 11.52 2.67
C PHE A 21 -5.18 12.63 3.53
N SER A 22 -4.78 13.77 2.95
CA SER A 22 -4.39 14.96 3.73
C SER A 22 -5.53 15.43 4.62
N SER A 23 -6.75 15.53 4.07
CA SER A 23 -7.91 15.90 4.86
C SER A 23 -8.26 14.87 5.95
N TRP A 24 -8.00 13.58 5.71
CA TRP A 24 -8.22 12.53 6.71
C TRP A 24 -7.20 12.60 7.84
N ALA A 25 -5.94 12.92 7.55
CA ALA A 25 -4.93 13.15 8.58
C ALA A 25 -5.30 14.31 9.50
N GLU A 26 -5.73 15.44 8.92
CA GLU A 26 -6.18 16.62 9.67
C GLU A 26 -7.41 16.36 10.57
N MET A 27 -8.30 15.46 10.12
CA MET A 27 -9.50 15.06 10.89
C MET A 27 -9.25 13.87 11.85
N GLY A 28 -8.04 13.30 11.90
CA GLY A 28 -7.72 12.14 12.72
C GLY A 28 -8.36 10.83 12.26
N LYS A 29 -8.90 10.77 11.04
CA LYS A 29 -9.52 9.55 10.48
C LYS A 29 -8.51 8.46 10.14
N ASP A 30 -7.25 8.82 9.92
CA ASP A 30 -6.14 7.92 9.65
C ASP A 30 -5.84 6.98 10.83
N GLU A 31 -6.19 7.34 12.06
CA GLU A 31 -5.98 6.49 13.25
C GLU A 31 -6.73 5.16 13.17
N GLY A 32 -7.89 5.14 12.50
CA GLY A 32 -8.63 3.90 12.24
C GLY A 32 -8.01 2.99 11.18
N MET A 33 -7.13 3.51 10.32
CA MET A 33 -6.53 2.76 9.21
C MET A 33 -5.62 1.63 9.72
N GLU A 34 -4.80 1.89 10.73
CA GLU A 34 -3.97 0.85 11.35
C GLU A 34 -4.82 -0.30 11.87
N THR A 35 -5.85 0.01 12.69
CA THR A 35 -6.74 -1.03 13.24
C THR A 35 -7.44 -1.82 12.13
N GLY A 36 -7.84 -1.15 11.07
CA GLY A 36 -8.53 -1.75 9.92
C GLY A 36 -7.66 -2.70 9.11
N HIS A 37 -6.44 -2.31 8.81
CA HIS A 37 -5.55 -3.01 7.87
C HIS A 37 -4.46 -3.84 8.55
N SER A 38 -4.27 -3.70 9.86
CA SER A 38 -3.24 -4.43 10.62
C SER A 38 -3.26 -5.94 10.38
N PRO A 39 -4.41 -6.65 10.38
CA PRO A 39 -4.42 -8.09 10.11
C PRO A 39 -3.90 -8.44 8.70
N SER A 40 -4.23 -7.64 7.70
CA SER A 40 -3.78 -7.85 6.31
C SER A 40 -2.28 -7.58 6.16
N VAL A 41 -1.78 -6.49 6.76
CA VAL A 41 -0.35 -6.17 6.75
C VAL A 41 0.47 -7.20 7.53
N GLU A 42 -0.01 -7.69 8.67
CA GLU A 42 0.64 -8.80 9.38
C GLU A 42 0.71 -10.07 8.52
N PHE A 43 -0.36 -10.38 7.80
CA PHE A 43 -0.34 -11.50 6.88
C PHE A 43 0.71 -11.29 5.77
N MET A 44 0.76 -10.09 5.14
CA MET A 44 1.75 -9.73 4.13
C MET A 44 3.18 -9.92 4.67
N ILE A 45 3.46 -9.38 5.84
CA ILE A 45 4.77 -9.47 6.52
C ILE A 45 5.12 -10.94 6.82
N SER A 46 4.17 -11.72 7.34
CA SER A 46 4.36 -13.14 7.67
C SER A 46 4.71 -13.98 6.44
N LYS A 47 4.26 -13.57 5.25
CA LYS A 47 4.57 -14.23 3.98
C LYS A 47 5.88 -13.73 3.35
N ALA A 48 6.17 -12.43 3.48
CA ALA A 48 7.32 -11.81 2.84
C ALA A 48 8.63 -12.07 3.59
N ILE A 49 8.68 -11.85 4.90
CA ILE A 49 9.93 -11.91 5.68
C ILE A 49 10.64 -13.29 5.61
N PRO A 50 9.94 -14.45 5.72
CA PRO A 50 10.61 -15.74 5.62
C PRO A 50 11.27 -16.02 4.26
N ARG A 51 10.98 -15.22 3.25
CA ARG A 51 11.55 -15.33 1.90
C ARG A 51 12.77 -14.46 1.69
N LEU A 52 13.07 -13.56 2.62
CA LEU A 52 14.19 -12.66 2.59
C LEU A 52 15.43 -13.31 3.23
N SER A 53 16.62 -12.82 2.84
CA SER A 53 17.85 -13.17 3.52
C SER A 53 17.90 -12.56 4.92
N GLU A 54 18.75 -13.08 5.81
CA GLU A 54 18.98 -12.47 7.12
C GLU A 54 19.43 -11.00 6.95
N GLY A 55 18.72 -10.13 7.63
CA GLY A 55 18.96 -8.70 7.60
C GLY A 55 18.48 -8.04 6.29
N PHE A 56 17.25 -7.57 6.31
CA PHE A 56 16.58 -6.92 5.18
C PHE A 56 16.41 -5.41 5.37
N SER A 57 16.33 -4.70 4.26
CA SER A 57 15.86 -3.32 4.16
C SER A 57 14.47 -3.29 3.51
N ALA A 58 13.62 -2.36 3.93
CA ALA A 58 12.26 -2.27 3.43
C ALA A 58 11.84 -0.85 3.08
N ILE A 59 10.83 -0.71 2.24
CA ILE A 59 10.13 0.55 2.00
C ILE A 59 8.63 0.31 1.93
N ASP A 60 7.88 1.15 2.63
CA ASP A 60 6.42 1.21 2.59
C ASP A 60 5.98 2.31 1.62
N VAL A 61 5.25 1.92 0.58
CA VAL A 61 4.81 2.80 -0.51
C VAL A 61 3.36 3.21 -0.30
N GLY A 62 3.11 4.52 -0.16
CA GLY A 62 1.83 5.02 0.33
C GLY A 62 1.72 4.82 1.85
N CYS A 63 2.77 5.18 2.58
CA CYS A 63 2.93 4.81 4.00
C CYS A 63 1.98 5.53 4.96
N GLY A 64 1.27 6.56 4.50
CA GLY A 64 0.40 7.38 5.34
C GLY A 64 1.12 7.90 6.59
N ASN A 65 0.54 7.69 7.77
CA ASN A 65 1.12 8.09 9.06
C ASN A 65 2.27 7.18 9.55
N GLY A 66 2.77 6.26 8.70
CA GLY A 66 3.96 5.45 8.95
C GLY A 66 3.79 4.27 9.90
N TRP A 67 2.57 3.84 10.20
CA TRP A 67 2.34 2.74 11.16
C TRP A 67 2.94 1.40 10.70
N ALA A 68 2.87 1.07 9.40
CA ALA A 68 3.45 -0.16 8.85
C ALA A 68 4.99 -0.09 8.83
N VAL A 69 5.58 1.10 8.62
CA VAL A 69 7.02 1.33 8.76
C VAL A 69 7.50 1.01 10.18
N ARG A 70 6.80 1.57 11.20
CA ARG A 70 7.11 1.30 12.62
C ARG A 70 7.01 -0.19 12.95
N ARG A 71 6.00 -0.86 12.39
CA ARG A 71 5.80 -2.30 12.58
C ARG A 71 6.92 -3.13 11.95
N LEU A 72 7.32 -2.83 10.72
CA LEU A 72 8.44 -3.50 10.05
C LEU A 72 9.78 -3.28 10.78
N ARG A 73 10.04 -2.08 11.29
CA ARG A 73 11.25 -1.78 12.06
C ARG A 73 11.37 -2.60 13.35
N ALA A 74 10.26 -3.07 13.90
CA ALA A 74 10.25 -3.90 15.10
C ALA A 74 10.58 -5.39 14.85
N TYR A 75 10.67 -5.82 13.59
CA TYR A 75 11.03 -7.20 13.26
C TYR A 75 12.54 -7.40 13.35
N ASP A 76 12.90 -8.54 13.94
CA ASP A 76 14.29 -9.00 14.00
C ASP A 76 14.87 -9.11 12.58
N GLY A 77 16.08 -8.59 12.39
CA GLY A 77 16.74 -8.56 11.08
C GLY A 77 16.36 -7.37 10.19
N CYS A 78 15.42 -6.50 10.56
CA CYS A 78 15.19 -5.26 9.83
C CYS A 78 16.38 -4.31 10.04
N ARG A 79 17.16 -4.05 8.98
CA ARG A 79 18.32 -3.15 8.99
C ARG A 79 17.96 -1.70 8.70
N GLY A 80 16.77 -1.48 8.20
CA GLY A 80 16.21 -0.16 7.91
C GLY A 80 14.89 -0.27 7.16
N CYS A 81 13.95 0.59 7.52
CA CYS A 81 12.68 0.72 6.83
C CYS A 81 12.39 2.20 6.62
N ALA A 82 11.99 2.56 5.40
CA ALA A 82 11.54 3.89 5.04
C ALA A 82 10.07 3.87 4.65
N GLY A 83 9.41 5.03 4.71
CA GLY A 83 8.09 5.23 4.16
C GLY A 83 8.08 6.39 3.18
N VAL A 84 7.25 6.29 2.14
CA VAL A 84 7.01 7.38 1.19
C VAL A 84 5.51 7.58 1.00
N ASP A 85 5.08 8.84 1.04
CA ASP A 85 3.70 9.24 0.79
C ASP A 85 3.64 10.62 0.13
N GLY A 86 2.62 10.88 -0.67
CA GLY A 86 2.41 12.15 -1.32
C GLY A 86 1.77 13.23 -0.42
N SER A 87 1.18 12.83 0.70
CA SER A 87 0.49 13.73 1.63
C SER A 87 1.46 14.29 2.67
N GLU A 88 1.67 15.60 2.64
CA GLU A 88 2.51 16.29 3.62
C GLU A 88 1.95 16.12 5.05
N SER A 89 0.62 16.26 5.23
CA SER A 89 -0.04 16.09 6.53
C SER A 89 0.17 14.69 7.10
N MET A 90 0.14 13.63 6.26
CA MET A 90 0.43 12.27 6.68
C MET A 90 1.90 12.11 7.11
N ILE A 91 2.83 12.64 6.33
CA ILE A 91 4.27 12.55 6.64
C ILE A 91 4.64 13.37 7.88
N GLU A 92 4.06 14.54 8.07
CA GLU A 92 4.23 15.32 9.31
C GLU A 92 3.75 14.53 10.52
N LYS A 93 2.58 13.88 10.40
CA LYS A 93 2.05 13.01 11.45
C LYS A 93 2.97 11.81 11.70
N ALA A 94 3.46 11.15 10.65
CA ALA A 94 4.42 10.05 10.77
C ALA A 94 5.68 10.46 11.55
N ARG A 95 6.27 11.62 11.20
CA ARG A 95 7.45 12.18 11.87
C ARG A 95 7.17 12.62 13.30
N SER A 96 5.97 13.11 13.57
CA SER A 96 5.54 13.47 14.93
C SER A 96 5.46 12.26 15.86
N ILE A 97 4.99 11.11 15.33
CA ILE A 97 4.84 9.86 16.09
C ILE A 97 6.20 9.14 16.22
N ASP A 98 7.01 9.16 15.18
CA ASP A 98 8.31 8.47 15.09
C ASP A 98 9.37 9.43 14.54
N PRO A 99 9.94 10.31 15.38
CA PRO A 99 10.95 11.31 14.95
C PRO A 99 12.23 10.70 14.39
N GLU A 100 12.56 9.48 14.76
CA GLU A 100 13.74 8.72 14.27
C GLU A 100 13.43 7.89 13.02
N GLY A 101 12.19 7.95 12.52
CA GLY A 101 11.76 7.25 11.32
C GLY A 101 12.24 7.93 10.04
N ASN A 102 12.43 7.13 9.00
CA ASN A 102 12.79 7.64 7.68
C ASN A 102 11.53 7.79 6.81
N TYR A 103 11.04 9.01 6.69
CA TYR A 103 9.81 9.32 5.95
C TYR A 103 10.07 10.39 4.88
N ALA A 104 9.69 10.09 3.63
CA ALA A 104 9.79 10.99 2.49
C ALA A 104 8.40 11.49 2.06
N CYS A 105 8.20 12.80 2.00
CA CYS A 105 7.04 13.40 1.34
C CYS A 105 7.37 13.55 -0.14
N GLN A 106 6.85 12.62 -0.97
CA GLN A 106 7.20 12.59 -2.39
C GLN A 106 6.01 12.10 -3.22
N ARG A 107 5.85 12.68 -4.39
CA ARG A 107 4.81 12.30 -5.33
C ARG A 107 5.22 11.04 -6.10
N LEU A 108 4.34 10.04 -6.10
CA LEU A 108 4.52 8.81 -6.86
C LEU A 108 3.64 8.88 -8.12
N PRO A 109 4.11 8.31 -9.25
CA PRO A 109 5.29 7.45 -9.40
C PRO A 109 6.61 8.18 -9.71
N ASP A 110 6.68 9.52 -9.66
CA ASP A 110 7.79 10.33 -10.16
C ASP A 110 9.08 10.24 -9.31
N TRP A 111 8.96 9.75 -8.07
CA TRP A 111 10.09 9.59 -7.16
C TRP A 111 10.56 8.13 -7.09
N GLN A 112 11.83 7.95 -6.76
CA GLN A 112 12.41 6.63 -6.47
C GLN A 112 13.48 6.74 -5.37
N PRO A 113 13.69 5.65 -4.59
CA PRO A 113 14.70 5.63 -3.54
C PRO A 113 16.12 5.69 -4.11
N GLU A 114 17.06 6.28 -3.34
CA GLU A 114 18.48 6.32 -3.71
C GLU A 114 19.13 4.94 -3.78
N SER A 115 18.62 3.98 -3.03
CA SER A 115 19.14 2.62 -2.95
C SER A 115 18.01 1.60 -2.99
N LYS A 116 18.26 0.49 -3.66
CA LYS A 116 17.32 -0.63 -3.74
C LYS A 116 17.19 -1.32 -2.38
N VAL A 117 15.99 -1.84 -2.13
CA VAL A 117 15.60 -2.52 -0.89
C VAL A 117 15.33 -4.02 -1.12
N ASP A 118 15.26 -4.76 -0.03
CA ASP A 118 14.95 -6.20 -0.07
C ASP A 118 13.44 -6.45 -0.07
N LEU A 119 12.65 -5.52 0.51
CA LEU A 119 11.20 -5.61 0.59
C LEU A 119 10.56 -4.28 0.18
N VAL A 120 9.63 -4.34 -0.76
CA VAL A 120 8.63 -3.28 -0.99
C VAL A 120 7.31 -3.78 -0.45
N ILE A 121 6.68 -3.01 0.44
CA ILE A 121 5.33 -3.25 0.93
C ILE A 121 4.45 -2.05 0.56
N THR A 122 3.19 -2.31 0.25
CA THR A 122 2.20 -1.26 -0.01
C THR A 122 0.81 -1.75 0.36
N MET A 123 0.06 -0.92 1.08
CA MET A 123 -1.31 -1.22 1.49
C MET A 123 -2.24 -0.09 1.08
N GLU A 124 -3.30 -0.42 0.31
CA GLU A 124 -4.34 0.53 -0.09
C GLU A 124 -3.82 1.74 -0.89
N PHE A 125 -2.86 1.52 -1.78
CA PHE A 125 -2.23 2.59 -2.55
C PHE A 125 -2.29 2.38 -4.07
N MET A 126 -1.96 1.20 -4.57
CA MET A 126 -1.67 0.96 -5.99
C MET A 126 -2.80 1.40 -6.93
N TYR A 127 -4.03 1.19 -6.57
CA TYR A 127 -5.20 1.51 -7.40
C TYR A 127 -5.52 3.01 -7.50
N TYR A 128 -4.82 3.87 -6.76
CA TYR A 128 -4.91 5.34 -6.92
C TYR A 128 -3.99 5.88 -8.02
N LEU A 129 -3.08 5.05 -8.54
CA LEU A 129 -2.21 5.44 -9.65
C LEU A 129 -2.98 5.35 -10.98
N GLU A 130 -2.67 6.25 -11.92
CA GLU A 130 -3.23 6.22 -13.27
C GLU A 130 -2.80 4.96 -14.03
N ASP A 131 -1.56 4.51 -13.84
CA ASP A 131 -1.00 3.29 -14.43
C ASP A 131 -0.25 2.48 -13.37
N PRO A 132 -0.97 1.67 -12.57
CA PRO A 132 -0.35 0.83 -11.55
C PRO A 132 0.56 -0.25 -12.15
N LEU A 133 0.31 -0.72 -13.37
CA LEU A 133 1.12 -1.77 -14.00
C LEU A 133 2.49 -1.25 -14.45
N ALA A 134 2.54 -0.03 -14.99
CA ALA A 134 3.81 0.63 -15.27
C ALA A 134 4.62 0.86 -13.98
N PHE A 135 3.93 1.17 -12.88
CA PHE A 135 4.61 1.36 -11.60
C PHE A 135 5.13 0.03 -11.02
N LEU A 136 4.43 -1.10 -11.20
CA LEU A 136 4.97 -2.44 -10.86
C LEU A 136 6.30 -2.72 -11.57
N SER A 137 6.40 -2.38 -12.86
CA SER A 137 7.65 -2.50 -13.62
C SER A 137 8.76 -1.61 -13.05
N THR A 138 8.42 -0.41 -12.60
CA THR A 138 9.35 0.52 -11.94
C THR A 138 9.85 -0.04 -10.60
N LEU A 139 8.94 -0.57 -9.77
CA LEU A 139 9.28 -1.20 -8.49
C LEU A 139 10.23 -2.38 -8.69
N ASN A 140 9.95 -3.24 -9.67
CA ASN A 140 10.83 -4.36 -10.01
C ASN A 140 12.22 -3.86 -10.39
N ARG A 141 12.33 -3.00 -11.41
CA ARG A 141 13.62 -2.61 -12.02
C ARG A 141 14.47 -1.71 -11.12
N HIS A 142 13.82 -0.76 -10.43
CA HIS A 142 14.54 0.36 -9.81
C HIS A 142 14.52 0.34 -8.28
N TRP A 143 13.53 -0.30 -7.65
CA TRP A 143 13.38 -0.26 -6.20
C TRP A 143 13.85 -1.53 -5.49
N LEU A 144 13.66 -2.69 -6.11
CA LEU A 144 14.01 -3.98 -5.53
C LEU A 144 15.40 -4.46 -5.93
N LYS A 145 16.12 -5.02 -4.97
CA LYS A 145 17.33 -5.83 -5.21
C LYS A 145 16.95 -7.15 -5.87
N GLU A 146 17.93 -7.82 -6.49
CA GLU A 146 17.75 -9.20 -6.98
C GLU A 146 17.34 -10.14 -5.83
N GLY A 147 16.30 -10.93 -6.05
CA GLY A 147 15.71 -11.79 -5.04
C GLY A 147 14.80 -11.05 -4.02
N GLY A 148 14.65 -9.74 -4.16
CA GLY A 148 13.76 -8.93 -3.32
C GLY A 148 12.29 -9.29 -3.50
N ILE A 149 11.48 -8.95 -2.52
CA ILE A 149 10.05 -9.29 -2.46
C ILE A 149 9.20 -8.03 -2.57
N ILE A 150 8.13 -8.12 -3.34
CA ILE A 150 7.02 -7.17 -3.28
C ILE A 150 5.84 -7.82 -2.54
N ALA A 151 5.18 -7.04 -1.68
CA ALA A 151 3.94 -7.42 -1.00
C ALA A 151 2.94 -6.27 -1.15
N ILE A 152 1.79 -6.55 -1.76
CA ILE A 152 0.74 -5.58 -2.05
C ILE A 152 -0.55 -6.00 -1.36
N GLY A 153 -1.23 -5.08 -0.69
CA GLY A 153 -2.55 -5.25 -0.13
C GLY A 153 -3.54 -4.29 -0.77
N ILE A 154 -4.65 -4.81 -1.27
CA ILE A 154 -5.67 -4.06 -2.02
C ILE A 154 -7.06 -4.48 -1.54
N ASP A 155 -7.89 -3.51 -1.20
CA ASP A 155 -9.30 -3.73 -0.88
C ASP A 155 -10.22 -3.39 -2.08
N HIS A 156 -9.75 -2.53 -3.02
CA HIS A 156 -10.52 -2.15 -4.21
C HIS A 156 -10.12 -3.00 -5.43
N TYR A 157 -10.96 -3.99 -5.78
CA TYR A 157 -10.78 -4.88 -6.93
C TYR A 157 -12.12 -5.49 -7.34
N VAL A 158 -12.22 -6.04 -8.56
CA VAL A 158 -13.47 -6.51 -9.17
C VAL A 158 -14.22 -7.53 -8.30
N GLU A 159 -13.51 -8.51 -7.72
CA GLU A 159 -14.11 -9.58 -6.92
C GLU A 159 -14.44 -9.15 -5.48
N ASN A 160 -14.28 -7.86 -5.15
CA ASN A 160 -14.80 -7.25 -3.93
C ASN A 160 -15.91 -6.24 -4.23
N PRO A 161 -17.16 -6.68 -4.44
CA PRO A 161 -18.24 -5.84 -4.96
C PRO A 161 -18.54 -4.59 -4.13
N VAL A 162 -18.31 -4.62 -2.81
CA VAL A 162 -18.58 -3.47 -1.94
C VAL A 162 -17.60 -2.31 -2.19
N SER A 163 -16.44 -2.58 -2.79
CA SER A 163 -15.45 -1.56 -3.10
C SER A 163 -15.71 -0.83 -4.41
N ILE A 164 -16.53 -1.40 -5.30
CA ILE A 164 -16.75 -0.88 -6.67
C ILE A 164 -17.36 0.53 -6.66
N SER A 165 -18.15 0.86 -5.64
CA SER A 165 -18.72 2.19 -5.49
C SER A 165 -17.79 3.23 -4.84
N TRP A 166 -16.57 2.86 -4.44
CA TRP A 166 -15.66 3.76 -3.72
C TRP A 166 -15.19 4.95 -4.54
N PRO A 167 -14.85 4.82 -5.84
CA PRO A 167 -14.47 5.98 -6.63
C PRO A 167 -15.51 7.09 -6.58
N ASP A 168 -16.77 6.75 -6.84
CA ASP A 168 -17.89 7.69 -6.80
C ASP A 168 -18.16 8.23 -5.39
N SER A 169 -18.13 7.33 -4.39
CA SER A 169 -18.44 7.67 -3.00
C SER A 169 -17.40 8.58 -2.34
N LEU A 170 -16.14 8.45 -2.72
CA LEU A 170 -15.01 9.23 -2.21
C LEU A 170 -14.69 10.42 -3.11
N GLY A 171 -15.17 10.43 -4.37
CA GLY A 171 -14.85 11.43 -5.38
C GLY A 171 -13.36 11.40 -5.77
N VAL A 172 -12.75 10.21 -5.79
CA VAL A 172 -11.34 9.98 -6.12
C VAL A 172 -11.25 8.90 -7.19
N PRO A 173 -10.57 9.14 -8.32
CA PRO A 173 -10.35 8.12 -9.33
C PRO A 173 -9.61 6.91 -8.78
N MET A 174 -10.05 5.72 -9.16
CA MET A 174 -9.40 4.46 -8.81
C MET A 174 -9.41 3.53 -10.03
N VAL A 175 -8.30 2.82 -10.23
CA VAL A 175 -8.20 1.79 -11.24
C VAL A 175 -8.78 0.50 -10.67
N THR A 176 -9.85 0.00 -11.29
CA THR A 176 -10.53 -1.24 -10.88
C THR A 176 -10.02 -2.39 -11.74
N MET A 177 -9.32 -3.33 -11.16
CA MET A 177 -8.79 -4.52 -11.83
C MET A 177 -9.25 -5.78 -11.10
N SER A 178 -9.37 -6.87 -11.84
CA SER A 178 -9.61 -8.21 -11.29
C SER A 178 -8.36 -8.79 -10.64
N ILE A 179 -8.53 -9.83 -9.83
CA ILE A 179 -7.41 -10.59 -9.26
C ILE A 179 -6.49 -11.09 -10.37
N GLN A 180 -7.06 -11.58 -11.47
CA GLN A 180 -6.30 -12.10 -12.60
C GLN A 180 -5.44 -11.00 -13.27
N GLU A 181 -6.00 -9.82 -13.50
CA GLU A 181 -5.27 -8.69 -14.09
C GLU A 181 -4.12 -8.21 -13.20
N TRP A 182 -4.30 -8.22 -11.87
CA TRP A 182 -3.22 -7.91 -10.93
C TRP A 182 -2.11 -8.95 -10.95
N VAL A 183 -2.45 -10.25 -11.01
CA VAL A 183 -1.47 -11.35 -11.09
C VAL A 183 -0.68 -11.26 -12.39
N GLU A 184 -1.37 -11.16 -13.54
CA GLU A 184 -0.74 -11.00 -14.85
C GLU A 184 0.16 -9.75 -14.91
N GLY A 185 -0.31 -8.63 -14.33
CA GLY A 185 0.47 -7.40 -14.26
C GLY A 185 1.77 -7.54 -13.46
N LEU A 186 1.78 -8.33 -12.39
CA LEU A 186 3.01 -8.65 -11.65
C LEU A 186 3.95 -9.52 -12.48
N GLU A 187 3.44 -10.55 -13.16
CA GLU A 187 4.23 -11.44 -14.03
C GLU A 187 4.83 -10.66 -15.20
N ASP A 188 4.04 -9.82 -15.86
CA ASP A 188 4.47 -8.96 -16.97
C ASP A 188 5.51 -7.92 -16.53
N ALA A 189 5.42 -7.44 -15.29
CA ALA A 189 6.41 -6.56 -14.67
C ALA A 189 7.74 -7.27 -14.35
N GLY A 190 7.81 -8.60 -14.52
CA GLY A 190 9.01 -9.41 -14.32
C GLY A 190 9.15 -10.02 -12.91
N PHE A 191 8.07 -10.05 -12.13
CA PHE A 191 8.06 -10.79 -10.88
C PHE A 191 7.83 -12.28 -11.13
N SER A 192 8.48 -13.13 -10.36
CA SER A 192 8.37 -14.58 -10.38
C SER A 192 7.72 -15.11 -9.11
N GLY A 193 7.14 -16.33 -9.18
CA GLY A 193 6.49 -16.96 -8.04
C GLY A 193 5.36 -16.10 -7.47
N VAL A 194 4.58 -15.50 -8.37
CA VAL A 194 3.46 -14.63 -7.99
C VAL A 194 2.40 -15.47 -7.27
N GLU A 195 1.98 -15.00 -6.11
CA GLU A 195 0.93 -15.60 -5.28
C GLU A 195 -0.10 -14.56 -4.94
N HIS A 196 -1.36 -14.98 -4.82
CA HIS A 196 -2.42 -14.13 -4.30
C HIS A 196 -3.21 -14.82 -3.20
N HIS A 197 -3.74 -14.03 -2.27
CA HIS A 197 -4.57 -14.47 -1.15
C HIS A 197 -5.65 -13.43 -0.88
N GLN A 198 -6.82 -13.87 -0.43
CA GLN A 198 -7.87 -12.98 0.08
C GLN A 198 -7.93 -13.15 1.60
N THR A 199 -7.53 -12.12 2.35
CA THR A 199 -7.49 -12.19 3.82
C THR A 199 -8.71 -11.51 4.43
N GLY A 200 -9.31 -12.13 5.45
CA GLY A 200 -10.48 -11.58 6.13
C GLY A 200 -11.75 -11.56 5.29
N ALA A 201 -11.83 -12.38 4.24
CA ALA A 201 -13.03 -12.52 3.42
C ALA A 201 -14.22 -13.05 4.25
N ARG A 202 -15.44 -12.57 3.94
CA ARG A 202 -16.70 -12.97 4.56
C ARG A 202 -17.84 -12.71 3.56
N GLU A 203 -19.08 -13.10 3.92
CA GLU A 203 -20.24 -13.09 3.01
C GLU A 203 -20.41 -11.78 2.21
N ASP A 204 -20.19 -10.63 2.86
CA ASP A 204 -20.38 -9.29 2.24
C ASP A 204 -19.07 -8.58 1.92
N TRP A 205 -17.94 -9.28 2.02
CA TRP A 205 -16.63 -8.65 1.88
C TRP A 205 -15.62 -9.61 1.25
N GLY A 206 -15.12 -9.28 0.07
CA GLY A 206 -14.12 -10.09 -0.66
C GLY A 206 -12.80 -10.29 0.06
N GLY A 207 -12.57 -9.57 1.14
CA GLY A 207 -11.30 -9.57 1.86
C GLY A 207 -10.30 -8.58 1.27
N THR A 208 -9.16 -8.42 1.93
CA THR A 208 -8.01 -7.76 1.34
C THR A 208 -7.34 -8.72 0.36
N LEU A 209 -7.21 -8.35 -0.89
CA LEU A 209 -6.38 -9.05 -1.86
C LEU A 209 -4.92 -8.78 -1.52
N VAL A 210 -4.20 -9.82 -1.14
CA VAL A 210 -2.76 -9.77 -0.90
C VAL A 210 -2.05 -10.44 -2.06
N LEU A 211 -1.12 -9.73 -2.67
CA LEU A 211 -0.30 -10.19 -3.78
C LEU A 211 1.17 -10.20 -3.35
N LEU A 212 1.90 -11.24 -3.71
CA LEU A 212 3.33 -11.37 -3.47
C LEU A 212 4.05 -11.76 -4.75
N GLY A 213 5.26 -11.25 -4.93
CA GLY A 213 6.13 -11.60 -6.06
C GLY A 213 7.59 -11.46 -5.67
N ARG A 214 8.45 -12.21 -6.34
CA ARG A 214 9.91 -12.14 -6.18
C ARG A 214 10.52 -11.55 -7.46
N LYS A 215 11.41 -10.60 -7.31
CA LYS A 215 12.27 -10.14 -8.41
C LYS A 215 13.29 -11.19 -8.83
#